data_8f098da91a10289b99c9acf365188ad3
#
_entry.id   8f098da91a10289b99c9acf365188ad3
#
_cell.length_a   1.000
_cell.length_b   1.000
_cell.length_c   1.000
_cell.angle_alpha   90.00
_cell.angle_beta   90.00
_cell.angle_gamma   90.00
#
_symmetry.space_group_name_H-M   'P 1'
#
loop_
_entity.id
_entity.type
_entity.pdbx_description
1 polymer ?
#
loop_
_entity_poly.entity_id
_entity_poly.type
_entity_poly.pdbx_seq_one_letter_code
_entity_poly.pdbx_strand_id
1 'polypeptide(L)'
;MNSAGVNMENVEFILGSTDSYWTRDYGPWWIVDGNGEIGIVDFSYNRPRPNDNQAPYKVSQHLNVPYFSADFVTTGGNYMTDGFGISASTHIAYTENPECNTNDQYSIPLNSCNYVDDILDEYYGVNTYHVVADPNGEYIDHIDCWGKFLSPTKMLIREVPSNHSQYEMIEDVVDYFSSVLTSEGTPWQIYRVYTPNDQPYTNSLILNNKVYVPIMNSSWDGPAIEVLSLIHI
;
A
#
# COMPACT_ATOMS: atom_id res chain seq x y z
N MET A 1 -2.84 24.18 9.63
CA MET A 1 -3.63 24.15 8.37
C MET A 1 -3.78 25.54 7.75
N ASN A 2 -4.31 26.55 8.39
CA ASN A 2 -4.42 27.91 7.81
C ASN A 2 -3.08 28.47 7.31
N SER A 3 -1.98 28.24 8.06
CA SER A 3 -0.63 28.66 7.67
C SER A 3 -0.08 27.93 6.43
N ALA A 4 -0.67 26.80 6.06
CA ALA A 4 -0.34 26.03 4.88
C ALA A 4 -1.26 26.33 3.68
N GLY A 5 -2.12 27.35 3.78
CA GLY A 5 -3.02 27.75 2.69
C GLY A 5 -4.24 26.84 2.50
N VAL A 6 -4.57 25.99 3.47
CA VAL A 6 -5.76 25.14 3.41
C VAL A 6 -7.01 25.99 3.61
N ASN A 7 -7.98 25.92 2.69
CA ASN A 7 -9.28 26.54 2.87
C ASN A 7 -10.08 25.75 3.92
N MET A 8 -10.22 26.32 5.11
CA MET A 8 -10.89 25.68 6.24
C MET A 8 -12.40 25.48 6.05
N GLU A 9 -13.03 26.15 5.10
CA GLU A 9 -14.44 25.91 4.75
C GLU A 9 -14.67 24.52 4.14
N ASN A 10 -13.61 23.94 3.59
CA ASN A 10 -13.63 22.59 2.99
C ASN A 10 -13.11 21.51 3.97
N VAL A 11 -12.95 21.85 5.25
CA VAL A 11 -12.41 20.93 6.27
C VAL A 11 -13.49 20.63 7.29
N GLU A 12 -13.78 19.34 7.44
CA GLU A 12 -14.60 18.80 8.50
C GLU A 12 -13.75 17.94 9.46
N PHE A 13 -14.03 17.99 10.73
CA PHE A 13 -13.31 17.23 11.74
C PHE A 13 -14.19 16.09 12.26
N ILE A 14 -13.76 14.85 12.03
CA ILE A 14 -14.34 13.68 12.68
C ILE A 14 -13.63 13.53 14.03
N LEU A 15 -14.36 13.79 15.12
CA LEU A 15 -13.78 13.72 16.46
C LEU A 15 -13.84 12.29 16.99
N GLY A 16 -12.70 11.78 17.44
CA GLY A 16 -12.57 10.46 18.04
C GLY A 16 -11.18 10.23 18.63
N SER A 17 -11.06 9.28 19.55
CA SER A 17 -9.76 8.86 20.05
C SER A 17 -9.05 8.03 18.99
N THR A 18 -7.74 8.27 18.85
CA THR A 18 -6.79 7.43 18.11
C THR A 18 -5.61 7.11 19.00
N ASP A 19 -4.92 5.98 18.73
CA ASP A 19 -3.71 5.60 19.47
C ASP A 19 -2.46 6.11 18.76
N SER A 20 -2.57 6.43 17.46
CA SER A 20 -1.47 6.94 16.64
C SER A 20 -1.98 7.85 15.52
N TYR A 21 -1.03 8.33 14.70
CA TYR A 21 -1.30 9.14 13.50
C TYR A 21 -1.10 8.37 12.20
N TRP A 22 -0.95 7.04 12.27
CA TRP A 22 -0.67 6.18 11.13
C TRP A 22 -1.95 5.85 10.33
N THR A 23 -2.57 6.89 9.76
CA THR A 23 -3.83 6.76 9.01
C THR A 23 -3.68 5.92 7.74
N ARG A 24 -2.48 5.80 7.19
CA ARG A 24 -2.19 4.88 6.10
C ARG A 24 -2.43 3.43 6.52
N ASP A 25 -2.04 3.09 7.76
CA ASP A 25 -1.99 1.74 8.22
C ASP A 25 -3.36 1.22 8.69
N TYR A 26 -4.12 2.03 9.42
CA TYR A 26 -5.42 1.59 9.96
C TYR A 26 -6.63 1.96 9.10
N GLY A 27 -6.43 2.64 7.97
CA GLY A 27 -7.52 2.95 7.04
C GLY A 27 -8.32 4.21 7.37
N PRO A 28 -9.54 4.34 6.86
CA PRO A 28 -10.37 3.32 6.20
C PRO A 28 -9.92 2.94 4.79
N TRP A 29 -10.25 1.70 4.37
CA TRP A 29 -10.16 1.31 2.97
C TRP A 29 -11.52 1.47 2.30
N TRP A 30 -11.51 2.11 1.14
CA TRP A 30 -12.70 2.43 0.37
C TRP A 30 -12.91 1.46 -0.76
N ILE A 31 -14.15 1.04 -0.94
CA ILE A 31 -14.57 0.22 -2.07
C ILE A 31 -15.72 0.89 -2.80
N VAL A 32 -15.92 0.46 -4.05
CA VAL A 32 -17.15 0.68 -4.80
C VAL A 32 -17.80 -0.69 -4.99
N ASP A 33 -18.99 -0.88 -4.49
CA ASP A 33 -19.69 -2.16 -4.59
C ASP A 33 -20.28 -2.42 -5.99
N GLY A 34 -20.88 -3.62 -6.18
CA GLY A 34 -21.47 -3.99 -7.46
C GLY A 34 -22.67 -3.13 -7.91
N ASN A 35 -23.21 -2.28 -7.04
CA ASN A 35 -24.27 -1.31 -7.36
C ASN A 35 -23.71 0.09 -7.65
N GLY A 36 -22.42 0.30 -7.51
CA GLY A 36 -21.75 1.58 -7.65
C GLY A 36 -21.82 2.44 -6.38
N GLU A 37 -22.17 1.87 -5.22
CA GLU A 37 -22.18 2.57 -3.94
C GLU A 37 -20.81 2.54 -3.29
N ILE A 38 -20.41 3.69 -2.72
CA ILE A 38 -19.14 3.80 -1.98
C ILE A 38 -19.34 3.26 -0.57
N GLY A 39 -18.46 2.34 -0.16
CA GLY A 39 -18.44 1.77 1.17
C GLY A 39 -17.04 1.69 1.77
N ILE A 40 -16.97 1.23 3.00
CA ILE A 40 -15.73 0.96 3.73
C ILE A 40 -15.66 -0.52 4.03
N VAL A 41 -14.55 -1.16 3.67
CA VAL A 41 -14.17 -2.48 4.17
C VAL A 41 -13.07 -2.30 5.20
N ASP A 42 -13.28 -2.90 6.37
CA ASP A 42 -12.39 -2.85 7.52
C ASP A 42 -11.74 -4.21 7.75
N PHE A 43 -10.56 -4.20 8.34
CA PHE A 43 -9.75 -5.35 8.68
C PHE A 43 -9.24 -5.22 10.13
N SER A 44 -8.72 -6.29 10.69
CA SER A 44 -8.04 -6.23 11.98
C SER A 44 -6.66 -5.62 11.83
N TYR A 45 -6.45 -4.42 12.38
CA TYR A 45 -5.17 -3.74 12.34
C TYR A 45 -4.10 -4.52 13.10
N ASN A 46 -2.97 -4.79 12.48
CA ASN A 46 -1.90 -5.65 12.99
C ASN A 46 -1.05 -5.05 14.14
N ARG A 47 -1.58 -4.07 14.86
CA ARG A 47 -0.94 -3.44 16.02
C ARG A 47 -1.90 -3.40 17.21
N PRO A 48 -1.41 -3.44 18.45
CA PRO A 48 -2.22 -3.38 19.67
C PRO A 48 -2.74 -1.94 19.92
N ARG A 49 -3.55 -1.42 18.98
CA ARG A 49 -4.07 -0.05 18.92
C ARG A 49 -5.58 -0.06 18.70
N PRO A 50 -6.37 -0.33 19.75
CA PRO A 50 -7.81 -0.54 19.60
C PRO A 50 -8.57 0.71 19.12
N ASN A 51 -8.11 1.92 19.45
CA ASN A 51 -8.75 3.16 18.98
C ASN A 51 -8.52 3.38 17.48
N ASP A 52 -7.32 3.06 16.98
CA ASP A 52 -6.98 3.10 15.56
C ASP A 52 -7.81 2.06 14.79
N ASN A 53 -7.89 0.83 15.32
CA ASN A 53 -8.68 -0.26 14.74
C ASN A 53 -10.18 0.07 14.64
N GLN A 54 -10.68 1.02 15.44
CA GLN A 54 -12.08 1.47 15.39
C GLN A 54 -12.28 2.70 14.48
N ALA A 55 -11.23 3.28 13.92
CA ALA A 55 -11.33 4.48 13.11
C ALA A 55 -12.17 4.28 11.84
N PRO A 56 -12.01 3.19 11.05
CA PRO A 56 -12.83 2.95 9.86
C PRO A 56 -14.33 2.89 10.17
N TYR A 57 -14.72 2.21 11.24
CA TYR A 57 -16.11 2.18 11.69
C TYR A 57 -16.65 3.56 12.05
N LYS A 58 -15.89 4.37 12.81
CA LYS A 58 -16.29 5.75 13.18
C LYS A 58 -16.47 6.63 11.94
N VAL A 59 -15.58 6.47 10.95
CA VAL A 59 -15.69 7.21 9.68
C VAL A 59 -16.93 6.79 8.91
N SER A 60 -17.25 5.49 8.82
CA SER A 60 -18.44 5.00 8.13
C SER A 60 -19.73 5.54 8.75
N GLN A 61 -19.80 5.57 10.09
CA GLN A 61 -20.95 6.11 10.82
C GLN A 61 -21.11 7.62 10.61
N HIS A 62 -20.01 8.37 10.62
CA HIS A 62 -20.01 9.82 10.40
C HIS A 62 -20.50 10.19 8.99
N LEU A 63 -20.00 9.45 7.99
CA LEU A 63 -20.35 9.70 6.58
C LEU A 63 -21.62 8.99 6.13
N ASN A 64 -22.20 8.13 6.99
CA ASN A 64 -23.38 7.32 6.70
C ASN A 64 -23.21 6.49 5.41
N VAL A 65 -22.07 5.79 5.31
CA VAL A 65 -21.75 4.87 4.20
C VAL A 65 -21.78 3.42 4.68
N PRO A 66 -22.03 2.44 3.79
CA PRO A 66 -21.93 1.02 4.10
C PRO A 66 -20.59 0.65 4.75
N TYR A 67 -20.61 -0.25 5.70
CA TYR A 67 -19.46 -0.77 6.42
C TYR A 67 -19.47 -2.28 6.41
N PHE A 68 -18.34 -2.86 6.01
CA PHE A 68 -18.13 -4.30 5.96
C PHE A 68 -16.88 -4.63 6.77
N SER A 69 -16.91 -5.70 7.54
CA SER A 69 -15.77 -6.17 8.33
C SER A 69 -15.24 -7.45 7.72
N ALA A 70 -14.03 -7.42 7.21
CA ALA A 70 -13.32 -8.59 6.71
C ALA A 70 -12.48 -9.21 7.84
N ASP A 71 -12.61 -10.52 8.01
CA ASP A 71 -11.98 -11.23 9.13
C ASP A 71 -10.54 -11.68 8.77
N PHE A 72 -9.63 -10.72 8.66
CA PHE A 72 -8.19 -10.99 8.51
C PHE A 72 -7.37 -9.87 9.11
N VAL A 73 -6.10 -10.17 9.41
CA VAL A 73 -5.14 -9.23 10.00
C VAL A 73 -4.31 -8.62 8.88
N THR A 74 -4.23 -7.30 8.83
CA THR A 74 -3.36 -6.60 7.87
C THR A 74 -3.07 -5.16 8.29
N THR A 75 -2.42 -4.40 7.40
CA THR A 75 -2.10 -2.99 7.54
C THR A 75 -2.09 -2.31 6.17
N GLY A 76 -2.61 -1.10 6.09
CA GLY A 76 -2.73 -0.37 4.82
C GLY A 76 -1.40 0.04 4.18
N GLY A 77 -0.32 0.15 4.96
CA GLY A 77 1.02 0.37 4.42
C GLY A 77 1.57 -0.84 3.67
N ASN A 78 1.04 -2.03 3.99
CA ASN A 78 1.40 -3.29 3.32
C ASN A 78 0.40 -3.71 2.25
N TYR A 79 -0.34 -2.79 1.67
CA TYR A 79 -1.29 -3.12 0.60
C TYR A 79 -1.26 -2.08 -0.50
N MET A 80 -1.13 -2.53 -1.73
CA MET A 80 -1.33 -1.70 -2.91
C MET A 80 -2.26 -2.40 -3.90
N THR A 81 -3.08 -1.61 -4.61
CA THR A 81 -4.02 -2.10 -5.62
C THR A 81 -3.96 -1.23 -6.86
N ASP A 82 -4.21 -1.85 -8.01
CA ASP A 82 -4.38 -1.15 -9.29
C ASP A 82 -5.82 -0.62 -9.48
N GLY A 83 -6.75 -1.02 -8.59
CA GLY A 83 -8.17 -0.71 -8.67
C GLY A 83 -8.95 -1.50 -9.74
N PHE A 84 -8.32 -2.48 -10.38
CA PHE A 84 -8.89 -3.31 -11.46
C PHE A 84 -8.72 -4.81 -11.20
N GLY A 85 -8.54 -5.19 -9.94
CA GLY A 85 -8.51 -6.58 -9.50
C GLY A 85 -7.11 -7.14 -9.24
N ILE A 86 -6.04 -6.35 -9.41
CA ILE A 86 -4.69 -6.75 -9.00
C ILE A 86 -4.28 -6.01 -7.74
N SER A 87 -3.76 -6.75 -6.78
CA SER A 87 -3.18 -6.21 -5.54
C SER A 87 -1.87 -6.88 -5.20
N ALA A 88 -1.07 -6.22 -4.36
CA ALA A 88 0.18 -6.77 -3.88
C ALA A 88 0.48 -6.36 -2.44
N SER A 89 1.22 -7.24 -1.74
CA SER A 89 1.70 -7.07 -0.38
C SER A 89 3.02 -7.81 -0.16
N THR A 90 3.65 -7.57 0.98
CA THR A 90 4.74 -8.42 1.45
C THR A 90 4.21 -9.64 2.20
N HIS A 91 5.12 -10.54 2.57
CA HIS A 91 4.87 -11.80 3.26
C HIS A 91 4.01 -11.67 4.53
N ILE A 92 4.01 -10.52 5.23
CA ILE A 92 3.22 -10.36 6.46
C ILE A 92 1.72 -10.49 6.22
N ALA A 93 1.24 -10.27 4.99
CA ALA A 93 -0.14 -10.52 4.62
C ALA A 93 -0.58 -11.96 4.87
N TYR A 94 0.35 -12.91 4.80
CA TYR A 94 0.08 -14.32 5.08
C TYR A 94 0.61 -14.76 6.45
N THR A 95 1.82 -14.32 6.85
CA THR A 95 2.43 -14.78 8.09
C THR A 95 1.76 -14.25 9.35
N GLU A 96 1.03 -13.13 9.26
CA GLU A 96 0.21 -12.59 10.36
C GLU A 96 -1.19 -13.22 10.46
N ASN A 97 -1.59 -14.05 9.48
CA ASN A 97 -2.86 -14.78 9.48
C ASN A 97 -2.60 -16.28 9.72
N PRO A 98 -2.91 -16.80 10.91
CA PRO A 98 -2.60 -18.19 11.28
C PRO A 98 -3.22 -19.23 10.35
N GLU A 99 -4.34 -18.91 9.71
CA GLU A 99 -5.07 -19.74 8.75
C GLU A 99 -4.24 -20.05 7.50
N CYS A 100 -3.27 -19.18 7.17
CA CYS A 100 -2.33 -19.39 6.07
C CYS A 100 -1.30 -20.46 6.36
N ASN A 101 -1.05 -20.77 7.64
CA ASN A 101 -0.12 -21.80 8.09
C ASN A 101 1.25 -21.75 7.39
N THR A 102 1.78 -20.53 7.21
CA THR A 102 3.06 -20.27 6.57
C THR A 102 3.96 -19.41 7.44
N ASN A 103 5.27 -19.64 7.37
CA ASN A 103 6.31 -18.79 7.93
C ASN A 103 7.30 -18.34 6.83
N ASP A 104 6.92 -18.50 5.57
CA ASP A 104 7.75 -18.10 4.45
C ASP A 104 7.85 -16.57 4.37
N GLN A 105 9.07 -16.06 4.44
CA GLN A 105 9.42 -14.65 4.40
C GLN A 105 10.38 -14.30 3.26
N TYR A 106 10.73 -15.28 2.44
CA TYR A 106 11.84 -15.16 1.49
C TYR A 106 11.47 -15.44 0.04
N SER A 107 10.32 -16.06 -0.21
CA SER A 107 9.91 -16.42 -1.58
C SER A 107 9.40 -15.20 -2.36
N ILE A 108 9.66 -15.20 -3.67
CA ILE A 108 9.16 -14.22 -4.63
C ILE A 108 8.64 -14.98 -5.86
N PRO A 109 7.30 -15.15 -6.02
CA PRO A 109 6.27 -14.88 -5.01
C PRO A 109 6.17 -15.98 -3.94
N LEU A 110 5.44 -15.69 -2.86
CA LEU A 110 5.00 -16.71 -1.91
C LEU A 110 3.92 -17.61 -2.53
N ASN A 111 3.80 -18.84 -1.99
CA ASN A 111 2.64 -19.67 -2.32
C ASN A 111 1.36 -19.02 -1.78
N SER A 112 0.28 -19.09 -2.57
CA SER A 112 -1.03 -18.52 -2.23
C SER A 112 -1.58 -19.07 -0.90
N CYS A 113 -2.35 -18.23 -0.22
CA CYS A 113 -3.11 -18.58 0.98
C CYS A 113 -4.58 -18.36 0.68
N ASN A 114 -5.32 -19.44 0.45
CA ASN A 114 -6.74 -19.36 0.09
C ASN A 114 -7.55 -18.53 1.09
N TYR A 115 -7.24 -18.60 2.39
CA TYR A 115 -7.98 -17.84 3.41
C TYR A 115 -7.94 -16.33 3.16
N VAL A 116 -6.75 -15.76 2.95
CA VAL A 116 -6.61 -14.33 2.68
C VAL A 116 -7.04 -13.99 1.25
N ASP A 117 -6.70 -14.85 0.28
CA ASP A 117 -7.01 -14.61 -1.12
C ASP A 117 -8.54 -14.58 -1.35
N ASP A 118 -9.31 -15.50 -0.74
CA ASP A 118 -10.76 -15.54 -0.82
C ASP A 118 -11.43 -14.30 -0.18
N ILE A 119 -10.88 -13.81 0.95
CA ILE A 119 -11.34 -12.56 1.58
C ILE A 119 -11.09 -11.35 0.68
N LEU A 120 -9.91 -11.28 0.05
CA LEU A 120 -9.59 -10.18 -0.86
C LEU A 120 -10.44 -10.22 -2.13
N ASP A 121 -10.78 -11.40 -2.66
CA ASP A 121 -11.71 -11.53 -3.77
C ASP A 121 -13.12 -11.07 -3.36
N GLU A 122 -13.65 -11.58 -2.24
CA GLU A 122 -15.03 -11.31 -1.79
C GLU A 122 -15.25 -9.84 -1.41
N TYR A 123 -14.34 -9.24 -0.63
CA TYR A 123 -14.54 -7.92 -0.03
C TYR A 123 -13.92 -6.78 -0.82
N TYR A 124 -12.87 -7.04 -1.60
CA TYR A 124 -12.08 -6.01 -2.28
C TYR A 124 -12.04 -6.18 -3.80
N GLY A 125 -12.65 -7.26 -4.33
CA GLY A 125 -12.68 -7.54 -5.77
C GLY A 125 -11.31 -7.86 -6.37
N VAL A 126 -10.40 -8.42 -5.56
CA VAL A 126 -9.05 -8.81 -5.98
C VAL A 126 -9.09 -10.22 -6.55
N ASN A 127 -8.78 -10.36 -7.84
CA ASN A 127 -8.72 -11.67 -8.50
C ASN A 127 -7.30 -12.16 -8.76
N THR A 128 -6.30 -11.27 -8.57
CA THR A 128 -4.88 -11.60 -8.66
C THR A 128 -4.14 -10.92 -7.51
N TYR A 129 -3.58 -11.72 -6.61
CA TYR A 129 -2.87 -11.20 -5.46
C TYR A 129 -1.40 -11.64 -5.48
N HIS A 130 -0.51 -10.66 -5.50
CA HIS A 130 0.93 -10.86 -5.48
C HIS A 130 1.47 -10.68 -4.07
N VAL A 131 1.91 -11.75 -3.44
CA VAL A 131 2.59 -11.68 -2.14
C VAL A 131 4.05 -12.06 -2.32
N VAL A 132 4.95 -11.18 -1.90
CA VAL A 132 6.40 -11.32 -2.10
C VAL A 132 7.16 -11.10 -0.80
N ALA A 133 8.39 -11.55 -0.73
CA ALA A 133 9.29 -11.21 0.37
C ALA A 133 9.44 -9.67 0.48
N ASP A 134 9.74 -9.18 1.69
CA ASP A 134 10.11 -7.77 1.86
C ASP A 134 11.58 -7.55 1.49
N PRO A 135 11.90 -6.81 0.42
CA PRO A 135 13.29 -6.57 0.03
C PRO A 135 14.04 -5.64 0.99
N ASN A 136 13.34 -4.88 1.81
CA ASN A 136 13.97 -4.02 2.80
C ASN A 136 14.45 -4.80 4.02
N GLY A 137 13.75 -5.90 4.37
CA GLY A 137 14.04 -6.69 5.57
C GLY A 137 13.95 -5.87 6.85
N GLU A 138 13.04 -4.92 6.89
CA GLU A 138 12.78 -4.07 8.05
C GLU A 138 11.71 -4.70 8.94
N TYR A 139 11.65 -4.28 10.21
CA TYR A 139 10.71 -4.87 11.18
C TYR A 139 9.22 -4.59 10.88
N ILE A 140 8.90 -3.66 9.98
CA ILE A 140 7.51 -3.35 9.59
C ILE A 140 7.07 -4.11 8.35
N ASP A 141 7.99 -4.50 7.47
CA ASP A 141 7.78 -5.28 6.26
C ASP A 141 6.66 -4.75 5.34
N HIS A 142 6.55 -3.42 5.23
CA HIS A 142 5.51 -2.78 4.42
C HIS A 142 5.93 -2.55 2.97
N ILE A 143 5.04 -2.92 2.03
CA ILE A 143 5.29 -2.78 0.58
C ILE A 143 5.46 -1.32 0.14
N ASP A 144 4.80 -0.35 0.79
CA ASP A 144 4.88 1.07 0.46
C ASP A 144 6.25 1.70 0.78
N CYS A 145 7.09 1.01 1.57
CA CYS A 145 8.47 1.42 1.84
C CYS A 145 9.40 1.25 0.63
N TRP A 146 9.04 0.39 -0.34
CA TRP A 146 9.90 0.11 -1.47
C TRP A 146 9.18 0.06 -2.83
N GLY A 147 7.85 -0.10 -2.85
CA GLY A 147 7.08 -0.24 -4.08
C GLY A 147 5.75 0.51 -4.05
N LYS A 148 5.21 0.83 -5.23
CA LYS A 148 3.90 1.47 -5.39
C LYS A 148 3.34 1.25 -6.79
N PHE A 149 2.08 0.84 -6.89
CA PHE A 149 1.33 0.96 -8.14
C PHE A 149 0.99 2.44 -8.38
N LEU A 150 1.29 2.92 -9.57
CA LEU A 150 1.05 4.30 -9.99
C LEU A 150 -0.21 4.41 -10.85
N SER A 151 -0.51 3.35 -11.59
CA SER A 151 -1.68 3.18 -12.43
C SER A 151 -1.86 1.68 -12.70
N PRO A 152 -2.93 1.26 -13.42
CA PRO A 152 -3.14 -0.14 -13.76
C PRO A 152 -2.00 -0.82 -14.55
N THR A 153 -1.09 -0.03 -15.13
CA THR A 153 0.02 -0.54 -15.95
C THR A 153 1.40 -0.08 -15.52
N LYS A 154 1.48 0.77 -14.48
CA LYS A 154 2.73 1.39 -14.05
C LYS A 154 3.02 1.12 -12.58
N MET A 155 4.27 0.77 -12.28
CA MET A 155 4.75 0.55 -10.92
C MET A 155 6.04 1.34 -10.67
N LEU A 156 6.18 1.90 -9.48
CA LEU A 156 7.42 2.49 -8.98
C LEU A 156 8.06 1.52 -8.00
N ILE A 157 9.35 1.23 -8.19
CA ILE A 157 10.16 0.47 -7.23
C ILE A 157 11.42 1.28 -6.92
N ARG A 158 11.81 1.30 -5.64
CA ARG A 158 13.06 1.96 -5.24
C ARG A 158 14.28 1.31 -5.93
N GLU A 159 15.32 2.10 -6.11
CA GLU A 159 16.62 1.67 -6.61
C GLU A 159 17.70 2.00 -5.58
N VAL A 160 18.61 1.08 -5.34
CA VAL A 160 19.76 1.27 -4.44
C VAL A 160 21.06 0.95 -5.19
N PRO A 161 22.22 1.44 -4.74
CA PRO A 161 23.50 1.10 -5.37
C PRO A 161 23.81 -0.39 -5.20
N SER A 162 24.55 -0.96 -6.16
CA SER A 162 24.84 -2.41 -6.22
C SER A 162 25.63 -2.98 -5.02
N ASN A 163 26.22 -2.11 -4.20
CA ASN A 163 26.86 -2.50 -2.95
C ASN A 163 25.96 -2.35 -1.72
N HIS A 164 24.71 -1.99 -1.90
CA HIS A 164 23.71 -1.93 -0.83
C HIS A 164 23.28 -3.33 -0.41
N SER A 165 23.04 -3.56 0.88
CA SER A 165 22.68 -4.89 1.41
C SER A 165 21.35 -5.44 0.86
N GLN A 166 20.45 -4.56 0.43
CA GLN A 166 19.13 -4.91 -0.09
C GLN A 166 19.09 -5.02 -1.64
N TYR A 167 20.23 -4.76 -2.33
CA TYR A 167 20.27 -4.66 -3.79
C TYR A 167 19.69 -5.90 -4.47
N GLU A 168 20.21 -7.08 -4.16
CA GLU A 168 19.80 -8.34 -4.82
C GLU A 168 18.28 -8.59 -4.66
N MET A 169 17.76 -8.43 -3.45
CA MET A 169 16.34 -8.67 -3.18
C MET A 169 15.44 -7.65 -3.89
N ILE A 170 15.86 -6.39 -3.99
CA ILE A 170 15.13 -5.36 -4.74
C ILE A 170 15.10 -5.71 -6.24
N GLU A 171 16.23 -6.17 -6.81
CA GLU A 171 16.28 -6.55 -8.23
C GLU A 171 15.45 -7.84 -8.48
N ASP A 172 15.45 -8.82 -7.55
CA ASP A 172 14.59 -10.00 -7.64
C ASP A 172 13.09 -9.64 -7.71
N VAL A 173 12.66 -8.65 -6.92
CA VAL A 173 11.29 -8.13 -6.96
C VAL A 173 11.00 -7.41 -8.27
N VAL A 174 11.95 -6.64 -8.81
CA VAL A 174 11.83 -6.00 -10.13
C VAL A 174 11.68 -7.05 -11.23
N ASP A 175 12.48 -8.10 -11.20
CA ASP A 175 12.42 -9.19 -12.18
C ASP A 175 11.08 -9.92 -12.09
N TYR A 176 10.58 -10.15 -10.87
CA TYR A 176 9.26 -10.75 -10.68
C TYR A 176 8.15 -9.91 -11.30
N PHE A 177 8.01 -8.63 -10.92
CA PHE A 177 6.96 -7.78 -11.48
C PHE A 177 7.13 -7.50 -12.97
N SER A 178 8.35 -7.56 -13.49
CA SER A 178 8.59 -7.51 -14.95
C SER A 178 8.11 -8.76 -15.69
N SER A 179 7.96 -9.88 -15.00
CA SER A 179 7.56 -11.18 -15.58
C SER A 179 6.04 -11.42 -15.55
N VAL A 180 5.29 -10.71 -14.72
CA VAL A 180 3.85 -10.87 -14.58
C VAL A 180 3.08 -9.78 -15.34
N LEU A 181 1.80 -10.07 -15.65
CA LEU A 181 0.98 -9.15 -16.44
C LEU A 181 0.13 -8.24 -15.55
N THR A 182 -0.17 -7.08 -16.07
CA THR A 182 -1.13 -6.11 -15.53
C THR A 182 -2.57 -6.57 -15.77
N SER A 183 -3.54 -5.90 -15.14
CA SER A 183 -4.98 -6.11 -15.40
C SER A 183 -5.38 -5.86 -16.86
N GLU A 184 -4.58 -5.11 -17.61
CA GLU A 184 -4.77 -4.92 -19.07
C GLU A 184 -4.10 -6.02 -19.93
N GLY A 185 -3.46 -7.02 -19.31
CA GLY A 185 -2.77 -8.12 -20.00
C GLY A 185 -1.45 -7.71 -20.65
N THR A 186 -0.86 -6.60 -20.26
CA THR A 186 0.44 -6.11 -20.71
C THR A 186 1.50 -6.26 -19.62
N PRO A 187 2.81 -6.31 -19.95
CA PRO A 187 3.85 -6.22 -18.92
C PRO A 187 3.80 -4.92 -18.13
N TRP A 188 4.15 -4.96 -16.84
CA TRP A 188 4.26 -3.76 -16.02
C TRP A 188 5.36 -2.82 -16.54
N GLN A 189 5.05 -1.54 -16.65
CA GLN A 189 6.04 -0.49 -16.86
C GLN A 189 6.63 -0.08 -15.51
N ILE A 190 7.84 -0.56 -15.22
CA ILE A 190 8.50 -0.31 -13.94
C ILE A 190 9.36 0.93 -14.03
N TYR A 191 9.12 1.87 -13.13
CA TYR A 191 9.91 3.06 -12.89
C TYR A 191 10.78 2.87 -11.65
N ARG A 192 11.94 3.49 -11.64
CA ARG A 192 12.90 3.37 -10.54
C ARG A 192 13.16 4.74 -9.91
N VAL A 193 13.16 4.80 -8.57
CA VAL A 193 13.56 6.00 -7.83
C VAL A 193 14.79 5.67 -6.96
N TYR A 194 15.87 6.42 -7.16
CA TYR A 194 17.15 6.17 -6.50
C TYR A 194 17.11 6.61 -5.03
N THR A 195 17.42 5.68 -4.13
CA THR A 195 17.34 5.84 -2.67
C THR A 195 18.59 5.26 -1.98
N PRO A 196 19.78 5.81 -2.23
CA PRO A 196 21.03 5.19 -1.78
C PRO A 196 21.23 5.18 -0.25
N ASN A 197 20.41 5.90 0.50
CA ASN A 197 20.42 5.94 1.97
C ASN A 197 19.01 5.74 2.50
N ASP A 198 18.25 4.82 1.93
CA ASP A 198 16.91 4.43 2.36
C ASP A 198 15.89 5.58 2.44
N GLN A 199 15.97 6.54 1.50
CA GLN A 199 15.00 7.62 1.43
C GLN A 199 13.60 7.07 1.10
N PRO A 200 12.53 7.58 1.76
CA PRO A 200 11.18 7.00 1.69
C PRO A 200 10.34 7.53 0.52
N TYR A 201 10.93 7.78 -0.66
CA TYR A 201 10.21 8.43 -1.78
C TYR A 201 9.06 7.60 -2.34
N THR A 202 9.14 6.27 -2.25
CA THR A 202 8.04 5.37 -2.62
C THR A 202 6.83 5.51 -1.71
N ASN A 203 7.05 5.87 -0.43
CA ASN A 203 5.97 6.11 0.54
C ASN A 203 5.29 7.47 0.32
N SER A 204 5.01 7.79 -0.94
CA SER A 204 4.33 8.99 -1.39
C SER A 204 2.80 8.79 -1.35
N LEU A 205 2.05 9.88 -1.26
CA LEU A 205 0.59 9.87 -1.39
C LEU A 205 0.20 10.39 -2.77
N ILE A 206 -0.53 9.57 -3.52
CA ILE A 206 -1.22 9.99 -4.74
C ILE A 206 -2.63 10.43 -4.35
N LEU A 207 -2.98 11.68 -4.63
CA LEU A 207 -4.30 12.23 -4.35
C LEU A 207 -4.78 13.04 -5.54
N ASN A 208 -5.79 12.55 -6.23
CA ASN A 208 -6.27 13.08 -7.50
C ASN A 208 -5.10 13.14 -8.51
N ASN A 209 -4.80 14.31 -9.06
CA ASN A 209 -3.71 14.55 -10.01
C ASN A 209 -2.45 15.16 -9.35
N LYS A 210 -2.20 14.84 -8.08
CA LYS A 210 -1.04 15.29 -7.31
C LYS A 210 -0.34 14.14 -6.61
N VAL A 211 0.97 14.24 -6.50
CA VAL A 211 1.79 13.33 -5.67
C VAL A 211 2.45 14.11 -4.57
N TYR A 212 2.25 13.69 -3.33
CA TYR A 212 2.92 14.24 -2.16
C TYR A 212 4.09 13.33 -1.80
N VAL A 213 5.30 13.81 -2.02
CA VAL A 213 6.54 13.04 -1.84
C VAL A 213 7.18 13.41 -0.51
N PRO A 214 7.49 12.44 0.37
CA PRO A 214 8.27 12.72 1.56
C PRO A 214 9.69 13.14 1.18
N ILE A 215 10.20 14.24 1.75
CA ILE A 215 11.56 14.75 1.52
C ILE A 215 12.37 14.68 2.81
N MET A 216 13.69 14.46 2.68
CA MET A 216 14.61 14.23 3.79
C MET A 216 15.64 15.35 3.96
N ASN A 217 15.51 16.47 3.22
CA ASN A 217 16.55 17.50 3.07
C ASN A 217 17.88 16.92 2.55
N SER A 218 17.76 15.96 1.65
CA SER A 218 18.85 15.25 0.98
C SER A 218 19.12 15.83 -0.40
N SER A 219 20.34 15.68 -0.90
CA SER A 219 20.67 16.00 -2.30
C SER A 219 19.90 15.17 -3.31
N TRP A 220 19.27 14.07 -2.88
CA TRP A 220 18.49 13.16 -3.70
C TRP A 220 17.01 13.55 -3.82
N ASP A 221 16.52 14.50 -3.00
CA ASP A 221 15.11 14.93 -3.03
C ASP A 221 14.73 15.51 -4.39
N GLY A 222 15.58 16.37 -4.98
CA GLY A 222 15.34 16.96 -6.29
C GLY A 222 15.21 15.91 -7.41
N PRO A 223 16.20 15.04 -7.59
CA PRO A 223 16.12 13.93 -8.55
C PRO A 223 14.88 13.02 -8.34
N ALA A 224 14.51 12.70 -7.11
CA ALA A 224 13.34 11.89 -6.83
C ALA A 224 12.04 12.58 -7.23
N ILE A 225 11.90 13.87 -6.93
CA ILE A 225 10.74 14.67 -7.37
C ILE A 225 10.67 14.74 -8.89
N GLU A 226 11.81 14.87 -9.59
CA GLU A 226 11.84 14.86 -11.05
C GLU A 226 11.33 13.53 -11.61
N VAL A 227 11.82 12.39 -11.12
CA VAL A 227 11.31 11.06 -11.53
C VAL A 227 9.81 10.97 -11.33
N LEU A 228 9.30 11.31 -10.14
CA LEU A 228 7.88 11.23 -9.82
C LEU A 228 7.04 12.22 -10.64
N SER A 229 7.60 13.36 -11.07
CA SER A 229 6.91 14.33 -11.93
C SER A 229 6.77 13.86 -13.38
N LEU A 230 7.67 12.99 -13.85
CA LEU A 230 7.65 12.43 -15.22
C LEU A 230 6.69 11.23 -15.34
N ILE A 231 6.37 10.60 -14.24
CA ILE A 231 5.43 9.49 -14.19
C ILE A 231 4.02 10.09 -14.20
N HIS A 232 3.53 10.51 -15.34
CA HIS A 232 2.18 11.07 -15.46
C HIS A 232 1.14 10.12 -14.86
N ILE A 233 0.68 10.49 -13.67
CA ILE A 233 -0.35 9.80 -12.89
C ILE A 233 -1.69 10.43 -13.21
#